data_f2ed2375a8416fce4f29e90afc3792cd
#
_entry.id   f2ed2375a8416fce4f29e90afc3792cd
#
_cell.length_a   1.000
_cell.length_b   1.000
_cell.length_c   1.000
_cell.angle_alpha   90.00
_cell.angle_beta   90.00
_cell.angle_gamma   90.00
#
_symmetry.space_group_name_H-M   'P 1'
#
loop_
_entity.id
_entity.type
_entity.pdbx_description
1 polymer ?
#
loop_
_entity_poly.entity_id
_entity_poly.type
_entity_poly.pdbx_seq_one_letter_code
_entity_poly.pdbx_strand_id
1 'polypeptide(L)'
;CGNEDCGQMSAWYLWSSLGFYPVNPLLNSYDLGCFVFDKASIRVPGEREINLVSNKKEGSKFVQKVTKNGFSQNSLIDLNPGDHIEFIYHDDNYIQLDLSQNNKSHDLNEVLPFVVGGERTFQDSTRIELSSLSDFNIEYKLGDLHAISKYYTNPIIIHDNESIYFRQQKNDSNNFNLPWLTARFSKRPSGFKIQSISEYAPMYSAGGKDALIDGLEGSLDFRDGFWQGYFGKDLNVEFSLSEDAKADSLEVRFLQDQNSWILLPSCVIVFTSIDGVNFNREAEVVNKINQKSDSAFAKKFSFKIENSNARFIKLAATNPGKLPDWHLSAGESSWIFADEIKIIKK
;
A
#
# COMPACT_ATOMS: atom_id res chain seq x y z
N CYS A 1 19.04 9.15 3.04
CA CYS A 1 19.34 8.44 1.78
C CYS A 1 18.89 7.00 1.95
N GLY A 2 18.14 6.47 0.99
CA GLY A 2 17.80 5.04 0.95
C GLY A 2 19.01 4.14 0.72
N ASN A 3 18.81 2.85 0.74
CA ASN A 3 19.84 1.88 0.44
C ASN A 3 20.35 2.05 -1.00
N GLU A 4 21.66 2.04 -1.19
CA GLU A 4 22.30 2.02 -2.52
C GLU A 4 22.15 0.63 -3.18
N ASP A 5 21.93 -0.41 -2.39
CA ASP A 5 21.69 -1.80 -2.80
C ASP A 5 22.62 -2.26 -3.94
N CYS A 6 23.93 -2.29 -3.66
CA CYS A 6 24.98 -2.71 -4.61
C CYS A 6 25.04 -1.87 -5.90
N GLY A 7 24.77 -0.57 -5.84
CA GLY A 7 24.83 0.33 -6.98
C GLY A 7 23.52 0.52 -7.74
N GLN A 8 22.39 0.06 -7.19
CA GLN A 8 21.10 0.20 -7.84
C GLN A 8 20.71 1.66 -8.09
N MET A 9 20.94 2.54 -7.12
CA MET A 9 20.60 3.97 -7.25
C MET A 9 21.50 4.66 -8.28
N SER A 10 22.80 4.32 -8.32
CA SER A 10 23.74 4.82 -9.32
C SER A 10 23.37 4.33 -10.72
N ALA A 11 23.02 3.06 -10.88
CA ALA A 11 22.55 2.50 -12.14
C ALA A 11 21.24 3.15 -12.60
N TRP A 12 20.28 3.34 -11.70
CA TRP A 12 19.05 4.05 -11.99
C TRP A 12 19.31 5.49 -12.47
N TYR A 13 20.17 6.23 -11.78
CA TYR A 13 20.54 7.59 -12.17
C TYR A 13 21.19 7.63 -13.56
N LEU A 14 22.11 6.70 -13.84
CA LEU A 14 22.78 6.63 -15.14
C LEU A 14 21.78 6.36 -16.26
N TRP A 15 20.95 5.32 -16.14
CA TRP A 15 19.95 4.99 -17.15
C TRP A 15 18.93 6.11 -17.35
N SER A 16 18.41 6.69 -16.27
CA SER A 16 17.45 7.80 -16.36
C SER A 16 18.04 9.04 -16.99
N SER A 17 19.32 9.36 -16.74
CA SER A 17 20.00 10.50 -17.36
C SER A 17 20.29 10.30 -18.84
N LEU A 18 20.45 9.04 -19.28
CA LEU A 18 20.53 8.68 -20.71
C LEU A 18 19.18 8.67 -21.43
N GLY A 19 18.08 8.89 -20.70
CA GLY A 19 16.73 8.92 -21.27
C GLY A 19 16.10 7.55 -21.51
N PHE A 20 16.58 6.52 -20.80
CA PHE A 20 16.08 5.15 -20.89
C PHE A 20 15.87 4.56 -19.51
N TYR A 21 14.96 3.58 -19.41
CA TYR A 21 14.83 2.76 -18.21
C TYR A 21 14.47 1.31 -18.56
N PRO A 22 15.26 0.31 -18.11
CA PRO A 22 14.96 -1.10 -18.33
C PRO A 22 13.95 -1.60 -17.29
N VAL A 23 12.65 -1.45 -17.55
CA VAL A 23 11.59 -1.95 -16.64
C VAL A 23 11.66 -3.48 -16.52
N ASN A 24 11.97 -4.18 -17.61
CA ASN A 24 12.24 -5.60 -17.59
C ASN A 24 13.67 -5.88 -18.05
N PRO A 25 14.62 -6.14 -17.14
CA PRO A 25 16.03 -6.32 -17.50
C PRO A 25 16.32 -7.58 -18.33
N LEU A 26 15.35 -8.49 -18.49
CA LEU A 26 15.47 -9.67 -19.35
C LEU A 26 15.16 -9.38 -20.82
N LEU A 27 14.60 -8.21 -21.12
CA LEU A 27 14.26 -7.79 -22.46
C LEU A 27 15.21 -6.68 -22.92
N ASN A 28 15.58 -6.67 -24.21
CA ASN A 28 16.23 -5.52 -24.83
C ASN A 28 15.16 -4.47 -25.21
N SER A 29 14.44 -3.98 -24.19
CA SER A 29 13.38 -3.00 -24.36
C SER A 29 13.41 -2.02 -23.20
N TYR A 30 13.44 -0.74 -23.50
CA TYR A 30 13.62 0.35 -22.53
C TYR A 30 12.49 1.35 -22.68
N ASP A 31 11.93 1.78 -21.55
CA ASP A 31 11.03 2.92 -21.52
C ASP A 31 11.78 4.21 -21.79
N LEU A 32 11.18 5.09 -22.60
CA LEU A 32 11.73 6.38 -22.94
C LEU A 32 11.44 7.41 -21.86
N GLY A 33 12.49 8.18 -21.51
CA GLY A 33 12.46 9.30 -20.57
C GLY A 33 13.09 10.55 -21.16
N CYS A 34 13.62 11.41 -20.30
CA CYS A 34 14.27 12.66 -20.69
C CYS A 34 15.79 12.47 -20.73
N PHE A 35 16.40 12.69 -21.89
CA PHE A 35 17.85 12.70 -22.05
C PHE A 35 18.45 14.00 -21.50
N VAL A 36 19.35 13.90 -20.52
CA VAL A 36 19.85 15.06 -19.78
C VAL A 36 21.00 15.79 -20.52
N PHE A 37 21.73 15.08 -21.37
CA PHE A 37 22.93 15.59 -22.02
C PHE A 37 22.63 16.11 -23.44
N ASP A 38 23.54 16.92 -24.01
CA ASP A 38 23.48 17.31 -25.42
C ASP A 38 23.89 16.15 -26.31
N LYS A 39 24.88 15.36 -25.85
CA LYS A 39 25.40 14.20 -26.57
C LYS A 39 25.95 13.17 -25.60
N ALA A 40 25.72 11.89 -25.92
CA ALA A 40 26.36 10.76 -25.24
C ALA A 40 26.66 9.64 -26.25
N SER A 41 27.58 8.75 -25.91
CA SER A 41 27.79 7.51 -26.66
C SER A 41 27.92 6.33 -25.71
N ILE A 42 27.28 5.22 -26.06
CA ILE A 42 27.37 3.95 -25.33
C ILE A 42 28.30 3.04 -26.12
N ARG A 43 29.41 2.63 -25.48
CA ARG A 43 30.41 1.75 -26.09
C ARG A 43 30.24 0.33 -25.61
N VAL A 44 30.02 -0.57 -26.53
CA VAL A 44 29.99 -2.00 -26.28
C VAL A 44 31.31 -2.59 -26.84
N PRO A 45 32.13 -3.28 -26.05
CA PRO A 45 33.40 -3.84 -26.52
C PRO A 45 33.21 -4.74 -27.76
N GLY A 46 33.96 -4.43 -28.83
CA GLY A 46 33.89 -5.17 -30.10
C GLY A 46 32.73 -4.81 -31.02
N GLU A 47 31.86 -3.90 -30.61
CA GLU A 47 30.69 -3.48 -31.38
C GLU A 47 30.75 -1.99 -31.77
N ARG A 48 29.84 -1.56 -32.68
CA ARG A 48 29.70 -0.15 -33.00
C ARG A 48 29.05 0.61 -31.88
N GLU A 49 29.47 1.86 -31.68
CA GLU A 49 28.89 2.72 -30.65
C GLU A 49 27.41 3.06 -30.95
N ILE A 50 26.62 3.15 -29.89
CA ILE A 50 25.28 3.74 -29.93
C ILE A 50 25.45 5.23 -29.65
N ASN A 51 24.98 6.08 -30.54
CA ASN A 51 25.11 7.53 -30.41
C ASN A 51 23.76 8.16 -30.04
N LEU A 52 23.79 8.99 -28.99
CA LEU A 52 22.65 9.74 -28.50
C LEU A 52 22.93 11.24 -28.67
N VAL A 53 21.97 11.97 -29.21
CA VAL A 53 22.05 13.43 -29.38
C VAL A 53 20.73 14.09 -28.99
N SER A 54 20.79 15.37 -28.58
CA SER A 54 19.60 16.18 -28.38
C SER A 54 19.75 17.55 -29.01
N ASN A 55 18.62 18.17 -29.33
CA ASN A 55 18.53 19.58 -29.71
C ASN A 55 18.18 20.47 -28.52
N LYS A 56 18.38 19.97 -27.30
CA LYS A 56 18.02 20.64 -26.04
C LYS A 56 18.70 22.01 -25.93
N LYS A 57 17.93 23.01 -25.53
CA LYS A 57 18.42 24.35 -25.17
C LYS A 57 18.24 24.58 -23.69
N GLU A 58 18.89 25.61 -23.15
CA GLU A 58 18.69 26.01 -21.77
C GLU A 58 17.20 26.33 -21.52
N GLY A 59 16.62 25.65 -20.52
CA GLY A 59 15.20 25.79 -20.19
C GLY A 59 14.27 24.77 -20.85
N SER A 60 14.71 23.98 -21.86
CA SER A 60 13.89 22.89 -22.41
C SER A 60 13.64 21.81 -21.37
N LYS A 61 12.36 21.48 -21.12
CA LYS A 61 11.96 20.53 -20.07
C LYS A 61 11.36 19.23 -20.60
N PHE A 62 10.79 19.26 -21.79
CA PHE A 62 9.98 18.15 -22.32
C PHE A 62 10.50 17.63 -23.63
N VAL A 63 10.64 16.30 -23.73
CA VAL A 63 10.93 15.61 -24.98
C VAL A 63 9.65 15.53 -25.78
N GLN A 64 9.66 16.12 -26.98
CA GLN A 64 8.54 16.08 -27.91
C GLN A 64 8.52 14.79 -28.71
N LYS A 65 9.71 14.33 -29.11
CA LYS A 65 9.86 13.18 -30.01
C LYS A 65 11.22 12.53 -29.79
N VAL A 66 11.25 11.21 -29.90
CA VAL A 66 12.50 10.45 -29.99
C VAL A 66 12.55 9.76 -31.33
N THR A 67 13.69 9.82 -32.04
CA THR A 67 13.92 9.06 -33.25
C THR A 67 15.07 8.07 -33.07
N LYS A 68 14.96 6.91 -33.70
CA LYS A 68 16.01 5.92 -33.81
C LYS A 68 16.32 5.71 -35.28
N ASN A 69 17.53 6.00 -35.72
CA ASN A 69 17.96 5.90 -37.14
C ASN A 69 17.01 6.66 -38.10
N GLY A 70 16.47 7.81 -37.63
CA GLY A 70 15.53 8.65 -38.38
C GLY A 70 14.05 8.23 -38.26
N PHE A 71 13.72 7.09 -37.63
CA PHE A 71 12.35 6.64 -37.44
C PHE A 71 11.82 7.02 -36.07
N SER A 72 10.60 7.57 -36.01
CA SER A 72 9.95 7.94 -34.72
C SER A 72 9.76 6.74 -33.83
N GLN A 73 10.08 6.91 -32.54
CA GLN A 73 9.83 5.94 -31.49
C GLN A 73 8.65 6.41 -30.64
N ASN A 74 7.91 5.44 -30.09
CA ASN A 74 6.81 5.71 -29.17
C ASN A 74 7.33 5.65 -27.70
N SER A 75 6.67 4.87 -26.83
CA SER A 75 7.05 4.75 -25.43
C SER A 75 8.21 3.79 -25.14
N LEU A 76 8.48 2.86 -26.07
CA LEU A 76 9.51 1.83 -25.92
C LEU A 76 10.53 1.89 -27.06
N ILE A 77 11.77 1.58 -26.74
CA ILE A 77 12.88 1.48 -27.68
C ILE A 77 13.76 0.27 -27.37
N ASP A 78 14.26 -0.41 -28.37
CA ASP A 78 15.35 -1.37 -28.27
C ASP A 78 16.68 -0.68 -28.61
N LEU A 79 17.77 -1.13 -28.00
CA LEU A 79 19.11 -0.58 -28.21
C LEU A 79 19.99 -1.61 -28.91
N ASN A 80 20.50 -1.28 -30.10
CA ASN A 80 21.41 -2.15 -30.84
C ASN A 80 22.71 -1.41 -31.20
N PRO A 81 23.84 -2.11 -31.28
CA PRO A 81 25.12 -1.52 -31.69
C PRO A 81 25.03 -0.81 -33.02
N GLY A 82 25.46 0.45 -33.05
CA GLY A 82 25.43 1.32 -34.22
C GLY A 82 24.17 2.17 -34.36
N ASP A 83 23.23 2.08 -33.42
CA ASP A 83 22.04 2.94 -33.43
C ASP A 83 22.40 4.42 -33.23
N HIS A 84 21.67 5.27 -33.92
CA HIS A 84 21.67 6.72 -33.71
C HIS A 84 20.30 7.15 -33.21
N ILE A 85 20.30 7.73 -32.00
CA ILE A 85 19.07 8.11 -31.29
C ILE A 85 19.09 9.61 -31.04
N GLU A 86 18.01 10.27 -31.46
CA GLU A 86 17.85 11.70 -31.30
C GLU A 86 16.64 12.04 -30.45
N PHE A 87 16.88 12.82 -29.39
CA PHE A 87 15.87 13.39 -28.50
C PHE A 87 15.55 14.82 -28.95
N ILE A 88 14.35 15.06 -29.40
CA ILE A 88 13.88 16.35 -29.91
C ILE A 88 13.06 17.02 -28.81
N TYR A 89 13.54 18.17 -28.33
CA TYR A 89 12.90 19.02 -27.35
C TYR A 89 12.18 20.18 -28.02
N HIS A 90 11.09 20.62 -27.42
CA HIS A 90 10.36 21.81 -27.85
C HIS A 90 10.55 22.97 -26.89
N ASP A 91 10.60 24.20 -27.41
CA ASP A 91 10.87 25.41 -26.64
C ASP A 91 9.62 25.99 -25.95
N ASP A 92 8.40 25.58 -26.35
CA ASP A 92 7.14 26.16 -25.87
C ASP A 92 6.47 25.34 -24.76
N ASN A 93 5.87 26.05 -23.79
CA ASN A 93 5.15 25.48 -22.64
C ASN A 93 3.83 24.77 -22.98
N TYR A 94 3.52 24.52 -24.25
CA TYR A 94 2.34 23.82 -24.70
C TYR A 94 2.70 22.43 -25.20
N ILE A 95 2.47 21.42 -24.37
CA ILE A 95 2.36 20.04 -24.82
C ILE A 95 0.97 19.89 -25.43
N GLN A 96 0.85 20.08 -26.72
CA GLN A 96 -0.26 19.49 -27.46
C GLN A 96 0.09 18.02 -27.64
N LEU A 97 -0.29 17.18 -26.70
CA LEU A 97 -0.26 15.73 -26.87
C LEU A 97 -1.25 15.42 -27.99
N ASP A 98 -0.75 15.21 -29.20
CA ASP A 98 -1.53 14.63 -30.28
C ASP A 98 -1.76 13.15 -29.96
N LEU A 99 -2.80 12.87 -29.18
CA LEU A 99 -3.23 11.53 -28.81
C LEU A 99 -3.83 10.75 -29.99
N SER A 100 -3.98 11.37 -31.18
CA SER A 100 -4.61 10.76 -32.35
C SER A 100 -3.73 9.74 -33.08
N GLN A 101 -2.42 9.68 -32.79
CA GLN A 101 -1.47 8.80 -33.49
C GLN A 101 -1.08 7.52 -32.71
N ASN A 102 -1.70 7.25 -31.57
CA ASN A 102 -1.45 6.03 -30.82
C ASN A 102 -2.20 4.83 -31.40
N ASN A 103 -1.77 4.37 -32.57
CA ASN A 103 -2.21 3.11 -33.11
C ASN A 103 -1.26 1.97 -32.74
N LYS A 104 -1.75 1.08 -31.86
CA LYS A 104 -1.34 -0.34 -31.76
C LYS A 104 0.06 -0.63 -31.22
N SER A 105 0.34 -0.25 -29.99
CA SER A 105 1.24 -1.05 -29.16
C SER A 105 0.62 -1.14 -27.77
N HIS A 106 0.40 -2.34 -27.30
CA HIS A 106 -0.10 -2.74 -25.96
C HIS A 106 -0.58 -1.56 -25.13
N ASP A 107 -1.90 -1.43 -25.03
CA ASP A 107 -2.59 -0.41 -24.24
C ASP A 107 -2.23 -0.45 -22.76
N LEU A 108 -1.00 -0.08 -22.41
CA LEU A 108 -0.61 0.27 -21.04
C LEU A 108 -1.17 1.63 -20.64
N ASN A 109 -1.86 2.33 -21.53
CA ASN A 109 -2.65 3.53 -21.24
C ASN A 109 -4.07 3.21 -20.76
N GLU A 110 -4.28 2.03 -20.21
CA GLU A 110 -5.48 1.75 -19.43
C GLU A 110 -5.39 2.53 -18.13
N VAL A 111 -5.80 3.77 -18.18
CA VAL A 111 -5.94 4.59 -16.97
C VAL A 111 -7.02 3.94 -16.12
N LEU A 112 -6.59 3.21 -15.10
CA LEU A 112 -7.51 2.55 -14.18
C LEU A 112 -8.30 3.61 -13.40
N PRO A 113 -9.59 3.39 -13.16
CA PRO A 113 -10.37 4.26 -12.30
C PRO A 113 -9.87 4.17 -10.86
N PHE A 114 -10.06 5.22 -10.08
CA PHE A 114 -9.59 5.31 -8.71
C PHE A 114 -10.60 6.03 -7.81
N VAL A 115 -10.46 5.85 -6.50
CA VAL A 115 -11.27 6.52 -5.50
C VAL A 115 -10.65 7.90 -5.22
N VAL A 116 -11.41 8.98 -5.41
CA VAL A 116 -10.99 10.37 -5.15
C VAL A 116 -11.61 10.93 -3.88
N GLY A 117 -12.68 10.35 -3.38
CA GLY A 117 -13.40 10.83 -2.19
C GLY A 117 -14.02 9.68 -1.41
N GLY A 118 -14.26 9.94 -0.11
CA GLY A 118 -14.78 9.00 0.85
C GLY A 118 -13.74 8.61 1.91
N GLU A 119 -14.14 8.70 3.18
CA GLU A 119 -13.34 8.22 4.29
C GLU A 119 -13.39 6.70 4.32
N ARG A 120 -12.22 6.04 4.29
CA ARG A 120 -12.13 4.58 4.38
C ARG A 120 -12.71 4.03 5.67
N THR A 121 -12.61 4.81 6.75
CA THR A 121 -13.19 4.49 8.04
C THR A 121 -14.07 5.65 8.48
N PHE A 122 -15.34 5.41 8.75
CA PHE A 122 -16.34 6.45 9.02
C PHE A 122 -17.21 6.10 10.23
N GLN A 123 -17.91 7.09 10.80
CA GLN A 123 -18.81 6.87 11.94
C GLN A 123 -20.24 6.57 11.49
N ASP A 124 -20.86 7.48 10.77
CA ASP A 124 -22.27 7.38 10.38
C ASP A 124 -22.46 6.99 8.92
N SER A 125 -21.77 7.69 8.02
CA SER A 125 -21.81 7.44 6.59
C SER A 125 -20.55 7.97 5.92
N THR A 126 -20.24 7.45 4.73
CA THR A 126 -19.21 8.03 3.86
C THR A 126 -19.73 8.12 2.43
N ARG A 127 -19.22 9.12 1.70
CA ARG A 127 -19.59 9.41 0.32
C ARG A 127 -18.43 9.05 -0.60
N ILE A 128 -18.55 7.93 -1.29
CA ILE A 128 -17.53 7.41 -2.18
C ILE A 128 -17.61 8.11 -3.53
N GLU A 129 -16.49 8.66 -3.96
CA GLU A 129 -16.35 9.27 -5.27
C GLU A 129 -15.31 8.51 -6.09
N LEU A 130 -15.70 8.10 -7.29
CA LEU A 130 -14.83 7.43 -8.26
C LEU A 130 -14.48 8.40 -9.38
N SER A 131 -13.26 8.32 -9.88
CA SER A 131 -12.78 9.10 -11.02
C SER A 131 -11.91 8.25 -11.94
N SER A 132 -11.77 8.71 -13.17
CA SER A 132 -10.81 8.19 -14.15
C SER A 132 -10.22 9.37 -14.91
N LEU A 133 -8.99 9.25 -15.37
CA LEU A 133 -8.35 10.24 -16.26
C LEU A 133 -8.80 10.09 -17.73
N SER A 134 -9.69 9.17 -18.01
CA SER A 134 -10.26 8.93 -19.33
C SER A 134 -11.79 9.15 -19.33
N ASP A 135 -12.35 9.42 -20.51
CA ASP A 135 -13.80 9.68 -20.73
C ASP A 135 -14.64 8.39 -20.74
N PHE A 136 -14.08 7.25 -20.35
CA PHE A 136 -14.85 6.00 -20.34
C PHE A 136 -15.73 5.88 -19.09
N ASN A 137 -16.83 5.18 -19.24
CA ASN A 137 -17.74 4.90 -18.14
C ASN A 137 -17.09 3.99 -17.08
N ILE A 138 -17.30 4.34 -15.83
CA ILE A 138 -16.94 3.48 -14.70
C ILE A 138 -18.16 2.64 -14.35
N GLU A 139 -18.01 1.32 -14.27
CA GLU A 139 -19.01 0.45 -13.67
C GLU A 139 -18.55 -0.02 -12.30
N TYR A 140 -19.49 -0.23 -11.39
CA TYR A 140 -19.21 -0.65 -10.03
C TYR A 140 -20.20 -1.68 -9.51
N LYS A 141 -19.81 -2.40 -8.46
CA LYS A 141 -20.63 -3.34 -7.69
C LYS A 141 -20.41 -3.07 -6.20
N LEU A 142 -21.39 -3.37 -5.38
CA LEU A 142 -21.33 -3.27 -3.92
C LEU A 142 -21.47 -4.65 -3.29
N GLY A 143 -20.74 -4.88 -2.21
CA GLY A 143 -20.78 -6.07 -1.36
C GLY A 143 -20.05 -7.27 -1.95
N ASP A 144 -20.44 -7.70 -3.13
CA ASP A 144 -19.95 -8.92 -3.74
C ASP A 144 -19.51 -8.69 -5.20
N LEU A 145 -18.41 -9.35 -5.58
CA LEU A 145 -17.91 -9.35 -6.96
C LEU A 145 -18.94 -9.98 -7.95
N HIS A 146 -19.83 -10.83 -7.48
CA HIS A 146 -20.92 -11.42 -8.29
C HIS A 146 -22.18 -10.56 -8.33
N ALA A 147 -22.26 -9.44 -7.61
CA ALA A 147 -23.38 -8.53 -7.65
C ALA A 147 -23.59 -7.92 -9.05
N ILE A 148 -24.80 -7.46 -9.32
CA ILE A 148 -25.13 -6.78 -10.58
C ILE A 148 -24.35 -5.46 -10.63
N SER A 149 -23.62 -5.22 -11.73
CA SER A 149 -22.90 -3.98 -11.95
C SER A 149 -23.86 -2.82 -12.28
N LYS A 150 -23.45 -1.62 -11.88
CA LYS A 150 -24.12 -0.34 -12.16
C LYS A 150 -23.12 0.63 -12.76
N TYR A 151 -23.59 1.57 -13.55
CA TYR A 151 -22.76 2.68 -14.02
C TYR A 151 -22.62 3.74 -12.93
N TYR A 152 -21.40 4.22 -12.73
CA TYR A 152 -21.13 5.32 -11.82
C TYR A 152 -21.51 6.64 -12.47
N THR A 153 -22.55 7.28 -11.95
CA THR A 153 -23.03 8.59 -12.40
C THR A 153 -23.04 9.62 -11.29
N ASN A 154 -23.14 9.18 -10.05
CA ASN A 154 -23.21 10.03 -8.87
C ASN A 154 -22.43 9.37 -7.72
N PRO A 155 -21.95 10.15 -6.74
CA PRO A 155 -21.33 9.63 -5.54
C PRO A 155 -22.19 8.61 -4.81
N ILE A 156 -21.56 7.56 -4.29
CA ILE A 156 -22.21 6.45 -3.61
C ILE A 156 -22.17 6.70 -2.11
N ILE A 157 -23.31 6.77 -1.44
CA ILE A 157 -23.38 6.91 0.02
C ILE A 157 -23.56 5.53 0.62
N ILE A 158 -22.71 5.20 1.60
CA ILE A 158 -22.80 3.96 2.37
C ILE A 158 -22.90 4.29 3.87
N HIS A 159 -23.60 3.43 4.62
CA HIS A 159 -23.86 3.59 6.07
C HIS A 159 -23.29 2.45 6.91
N ASP A 160 -22.84 1.37 6.30
CA ASP A 160 -22.28 0.18 6.93
C ASP A 160 -21.02 -0.26 6.21
N ASN A 161 -20.33 -1.28 6.75
CA ASN A 161 -19.16 -1.86 6.12
C ASN A 161 -19.48 -2.30 4.70
N GLU A 162 -18.66 -1.84 3.75
CA GLU A 162 -18.92 -2.11 2.35
C GLU A 162 -17.63 -2.34 1.56
N SER A 163 -17.70 -3.24 0.58
CA SER A 163 -16.66 -3.43 -0.43
C SER A 163 -17.18 -2.94 -1.77
N ILE A 164 -16.51 -2.01 -2.38
CA ILE A 164 -16.81 -1.56 -3.73
C ILE A 164 -15.82 -2.19 -4.71
N TYR A 165 -16.35 -2.83 -5.75
CA TYR A 165 -15.62 -3.32 -6.90
C TYR A 165 -15.89 -2.38 -8.05
N PHE A 166 -14.88 -1.89 -8.73
CA PHE A 166 -15.05 -0.93 -9.82
C PHE A 166 -14.02 -1.16 -10.90
N ARG A 167 -14.41 -0.87 -12.12
CA ARG A 167 -13.54 -0.94 -13.30
C ARG A 167 -14.01 0.03 -14.36
N GLN A 168 -13.16 0.27 -15.33
CA GLN A 168 -13.52 1.02 -16.52
C GLN A 168 -14.13 0.08 -17.55
N GLN A 169 -15.17 0.55 -18.25
CA GLN A 169 -15.76 -0.18 -19.37
C GLN A 169 -15.20 0.35 -20.68
N LYS A 170 -14.62 -0.51 -21.51
CA LYS A 170 -14.28 -0.18 -22.89
C LYS A 170 -15.52 -0.32 -23.79
N ASN A 171 -15.76 0.69 -24.63
CA ASN A 171 -16.82 0.67 -25.65
C ASN A 171 -16.46 -0.15 -26.91
N ASP A 172 -15.35 -0.89 -26.89
CA ASP A 172 -14.90 -1.67 -28.04
C ASP A 172 -15.41 -3.10 -28.06
N SER A 173 -15.80 -3.54 -29.27
CA SER A 173 -16.30 -4.88 -29.61
C SER A 173 -15.31 -6.04 -29.33
N ASN A 174 -14.11 -5.75 -28.88
CA ASN A 174 -13.14 -6.73 -28.40
C ASN A 174 -13.24 -6.82 -26.86
N ASN A 175 -14.03 -7.76 -26.38
CA ASN A 175 -14.35 -8.15 -25.01
C ASN A 175 -13.16 -8.26 -24.00
N PHE A 176 -12.23 -7.33 -23.98
CA PHE A 176 -11.21 -7.23 -22.92
C PHE A 176 -11.81 -6.44 -21.76
N ASN A 177 -12.40 -7.18 -20.83
CA ASN A 177 -12.83 -6.61 -19.56
C ASN A 177 -11.61 -6.35 -18.68
N LEU A 178 -11.41 -5.08 -18.29
CA LEU A 178 -10.41 -4.73 -17.28
C LEU A 178 -10.68 -5.45 -15.95
N PRO A 179 -9.63 -5.75 -15.18
CA PRO A 179 -9.80 -6.37 -13.88
C PRO A 179 -10.62 -5.47 -12.94
N TRP A 180 -11.41 -6.08 -12.07
CA TRP A 180 -12.10 -5.36 -11.02
C TRP A 180 -11.10 -4.88 -9.97
N LEU A 181 -11.04 -3.59 -9.73
CA LEU A 181 -10.37 -2.99 -8.60
C LEU A 181 -11.28 -3.07 -7.38
N THR A 182 -10.69 -3.07 -6.20
CA THR A 182 -11.45 -3.17 -4.94
C THR A 182 -11.04 -2.09 -3.97
N ALA A 183 -12.03 -1.43 -3.36
CA ALA A 183 -11.82 -0.58 -2.19
C ALA A 183 -12.77 -1.04 -1.07
N ARG A 184 -12.26 -1.06 0.17
CA ARG A 184 -13.03 -1.42 1.36
C ARG A 184 -13.26 -0.19 2.21
N PHE A 185 -14.46 -0.07 2.74
CA PHE A 185 -14.87 0.99 3.64
C PHE A 185 -15.45 0.36 4.91
N SER A 186 -15.01 0.84 6.06
CA SER A 186 -15.40 0.28 7.35
C SER A 186 -16.04 1.33 8.24
N LYS A 187 -17.18 0.96 8.80
CA LYS A 187 -17.81 1.76 9.85
C LYS A 187 -17.09 1.53 11.16
N ARG A 188 -16.59 2.61 11.75
CA ARG A 188 -15.89 2.54 13.04
C ARG A 188 -16.84 2.02 14.10
N PRO A 189 -16.38 1.07 14.95
CA PRO A 189 -17.16 0.64 16.08
C PRO A 189 -17.45 1.81 17.03
N SER A 190 -18.64 1.89 17.55
CA SER A 190 -19.06 2.93 18.48
C SER A 190 -19.07 2.44 19.93
N GLY A 191 -19.04 3.37 20.89
CA GLY A 191 -19.18 3.08 22.32
C GLY A 191 -17.89 2.80 23.05
N PHE A 192 -16.74 2.99 22.40
CA PHE A 192 -15.43 3.01 23.04
C PHE A 192 -14.45 3.85 22.24
N LYS A 193 -13.39 4.30 22.89
CA LYS A 193 -12.32 5.09 22.26
C LYS A 193 -10.97 4.80 22.92
N ILE A 194 -9.88 4.94 22.17
CA ILE A 194 -8.52 4.84 22.70
C ILE A 194 -8.20 6.08 23.53
N GLN A 195 -7.84 5.88 24.79
CA GLN A 195 -7.34 6.92 25.68
C GLN A 195 -5.82 7.07 25.53
N SER A 196 -5.09 5.98 25.65
CA SER A 196 -3.65 5.92 25.53
C SER A 196 -3.20 4.72 24.72
N ILE A 197 -2.07 4.83 24.06
CA ILE A 197 -1.45 3.76 23.27
C ILE A 197 0.07 3.92 23.31
N SER A 198 0.80 2.78 23.32
CA SER A 198 2.25 2.76 23.17
C SER A 198 2.69 3.46 21.88
N GLU A 199 3.88 4.03 21.89
CA GLU A 199 4.48 4.61 20.71
C GLU A 199 4.79 3.53 19.67
N TYR A 200 4.15 3.63 18.51
CA TYR A 200 4.38 2.79 17.33
C TYR A 200 5.42 3.40 16.38
N ALA A 201 5.99 2.58 15.52
CA ALA A 201 6.94 3.06 14.53
C ALA A 201 6.25 3.94 13.47
N PRO A 202 6.77 5.15 13.15
CA PRO A 202 6.12 6.06 12.19
C PRO A 202 5.88 5.45 10.81
N MET A 203 6.77 4.56 10.35
CA MET A 203 6.66 3.88 9.05
C MET A 203 5.57 2.80 9.03
N TYR A 204 5.13 2.35 10.20
CA TYR A 204 4.07 1.34 10.38
C TYR A 204 3.00 1.88 11.33
N SER A 205 2.41 3.00 10.97
CA SER A 205 1.38 3.68 11.78
C SER A 205 -0.04 3.19 11.52
N ALA A 206 -0.27 2.46 10.43
CA ALA A 206 -1.59 1.99 9.98
C ALA A 206 -2.67 3.09 9.86
N GLY A 207 -2.27 4.35 9.75
CA GLY A 207 -3.21 5.48 9.74
C GLY A 207 -3.33 6.24 11.05
N GLY A 208 -2.60 5.84 12.10
CA GLY A 208 -2.46 6.61 13.32
C GLY A 208 -3.08 5.98 14.58
N LYS A 209 -3.42 6.81 15.56
CA LYS A 209 -3.83 6.38 16.91
C LYS A 209 -5.01 5.41 16.91
N ASP A 210 -6.01 5.67 16.05
CA ASP A 210 -7.25 4.89 16.04
C ASP A 210 -7.21 3.68 15.10
N ALA A 211 -6.06 3.41 14.47
CA ALA A 211 -5.92 2.32 13.51
C ALA A 211 -6.25 0.93 14.09
N LEU A 212 -5.99 0.73 15.38
CA LEU A 212 -6.31 -0.54 16.05
C LEU A 212 -7.81 -0.76 16.31
N ILE A 213 -8.67 0.22 15.97
CA ILE A 213 -10.13 0.14 16.18
C ILE A 213 -10.90 0.69 14.99
N ASP A 214 -10.32 0.68 13.80
CA ASP A 214 -10.94 1.26 12.61
C ASP A 214 -11.74 0.25 11.78
N GLY A 215 -11.66 -1.03 12.13
CA GLY A 215 -12.36 -2.13 11.46
C GLY A 215 -11.66 -2.63 10.21
N LEU A 216 -10.43 -2.19 9.93
CA LEU A 216 -9.65 -2.60 8.77
C LEU A 216 -8.62 -3.66 9.16
N GLU A 217 -8.79 -4.88 8.69
CA GLU A 217 -7.82 -5.95 8.89
C GLU A 217 -6.79 -5.97 7.74
N GLY A 218 -5.50 -6.03 8.11
CA GLY A 218 -4.39 -6.17 7.18
C GLY A 218 -4.33 -7.55 6.52
N SER A 219 -3.67 -7.62 5.37
CA SER A 219 -3.33 -8.88 4.72
C SER A 219 -2.14 -9.56 5.41
N LEU A 220 -1.59 -10.62 4.84
CA LEU A 220 -0.35 -11.22 5.33
C LEU A 220 0.91 -10.46 4.87
N ASP A 221 0.77 -9.46 4.02
CA ASP A 221 1.84 -8.51 3.71
C ASP A 221 1.75 -7.32 4.67
N PHE A 222 2.65 -7.24 5.63
CA PHE A 222 2.70 -6.17 6.63
C PHE A 222 2.90 -4.77 6.04
N ARG A 223 3.26 -4.67 4.75
CA ARG A 223 3.49 -3.40 4.04
C ARG A 223 2.21 -2.84 3.41
N ASP A 224 1.08 -3.50 3.56
CA ASP A 224 -0.21 -3.09 2.98
C ASP A 224 -0.81 -1.80 3.60
N GLY A 225 -0.19 -1.30 4.67
CA GLY A 225 -0.57 -0.04 5.33
C GLY A 225 -1.64 -0.19 6.41
N PHE A 226 -2.05 -1.41 6.76
CA PHE A 226 -3.07 -1.67 7.80
C PHE A 226 -2.50 -2.19 9.12
N TRP A 227 -1.21 -2.47 9.18
CA TRP A 227 -0.53 -2.98 10.37
C TRP A 227 0.18 -1.88 11.14
N GLN A 228 -0.04 -1.82 12.45
CA GLN A 228 0.69 -0.96 13.37
C GLN A 228 1.85 -1.72 14.01
N GLY A 229 3.08 -1.21 13.85
CA GLY A 229 4.31 -1.91 14.20
C GLY A 229 5.01 -1.35 15.44
N TYR A 230 5.52 -2.24 16.32
CA TYR A 230 6.21 -1.93 17.58
C TYR A 230 7.56 -2.65 17.61
N PHE A 231 8.65 -1.91 17.44
CA PHE A 231 10.00 -2.47 17.39
C PHE A 231 10.63 -2.54 18.77
N GLY A 232 10.87 -3.74 19.28
CA GLY A 232 11.48 -3.97 20.60
C GLY A 232 10.68 -3.40 21.77
N LYS A 233 9.41 -3.04 21.55
CA LYS A 233 8.52 -2.41 22.54
C LYS A 233 7.25 -3.24 22.72
N ASP A 234 6.67 -3.20 23.91
CA ASP A 234 5.36 -3.76 24.20
C ASP A 234 4.24 -2.90 23.60
N LEU A 235 3.15 -3.54 23.18
CA LEU A 235 1.91 -2.84 22.90
C LEU A 235 1.09 -2.73 24.18
N ASN A 236 0.86 -1.51 24.63
CA ASN A 236 -0.10 -1.18 25.69
C ASN A 236 -1.14 -0.21 25.11
N VAL A 237 -2.41 -0.52 25.26
CA VAL A 237 -3.49 0.33 24.83
C VAL A 237 -4.60 0.35 25.86
N GLU A 238 -5.13 1.54 26.16
CA GLU A 238 -6.22 1.75 27.10
C GLU A 238 -7.43 2.32 26.38
N PHE A 239 -8.59 1.74 26.67
CA PHE A 239 -9.88 2.14 26.13
C PHE A 239 -10.78 2.67 27.24
N SER A 240 -11.55 3.71 26.94
CA SER A 240 -12.74 4.06 27.74
C SER A 240 -13.99 3.59 27.03
N LEU A 241 -14.94 3.06 27.78
CA LEU A 241 -16.27 2.68 27.32
C LEU A 241 -17.26 3.83 27.56
N SER A 242 -18.21 4.04 26.64
CA SER A 242 -19.33 4.96 26.83
C SER A 242 -20.28 4.45 27.93
N GLU A 243 -21.12 5.32 28.47
CA GLU A 243 -21.98 4.98 29.63
C GLU A 243 -22.87 3.77 29.38
N ASP A 244 -23.38 3.63 28.19
CA ASP A 244 -24.28 2.54 27.81
C ASP A 244 -23.56 1.29 27.27
N ALA A 245 -22.24 1.36 27.09
CA ALA A 245 -21.50 0.25 26.53
C ALA A 245 -21.06 -0.74 27.62
N LYS A 246 -21.35 -2.02 27.41
CA LYS A 246 -20.83 -3.14 28.21
C LYS A 246 -20.05 -4.06 27.27
N ALA A 247 -18.80 -4.33 27.62
CA ALA A 247 -17.98 -5.27 26.91
C ALA A 247 -18.27 -6.70 27.38
N ASP A 248 -18.47 -7.62 26.45
CA ASP A 248 -18.58 -9.05 26.71
C ASP A 248 -17.25 -9.76 26.44
N SER A 249 -16.56 -9.35 25.39
CA SER A 249 -15.27 -9.91 25.03
C SER A 249 -14.41 -8.90 24.28
N LEU A 250 -13.10 -9.19 24.26
CA LEU A 250 -12.10 -8.44 23.50
C LEU A 250 -11.34 -9.42 22.61
N GLU A 251 -11.15 -9.06 21.36
CA GLU A 251 -10.28 -9.76 20.42
C GLU A 251 -9.18 -8.83 19.96
N VAL A 252 -7.97 -9.35 19.80
CA VAL A 252 -6.84 -8.64 19.19
C VAL A 252 -6.16 -9.54 18.18
N ARG A 253 -5.77 -8.95 17.06
CA ARG A 253 -5.13 -9.68 15.97
C ARG A 253 -3.68 -9.25 15.81
N PHE A 254 -2.78 -10.23 15.71
CA PHE A 254 -1.35 -10.04 15.50
C PHE A 254 -0.86 -10.81 14.28
N LEU A 255 0.17 -10.31 13.63
CA LEU A 255 0.88 -10.97 12.54
C LEU A 255 2.12 -11.68 13.06
N GLN A 256 2.41 -12.87 12.50
CA GLN A 256 3.72 -13.48 12.55
C GLN A 256 4.28 -13.63 11.15
N ASP A 257 5.46 -13.08 10.93
CA ASP A 257 6.31 -13.27 9.77
C ASP A 257 7.78 -13.24 10.23
N GLN A 258 8.31 -14.41 10.56
CA GLN A 258 9.66 -14.52 11.10
C GLN A 258 10.71 -13.95 10.13
N ASN A 259 10.53 -14.09 8.80
CA ASN A 259 11.48 -13.61 7.81
C ASN A 259 11.63 -12.08 7.86
N SER A 260 10.59 -11.38 8.33
CA SER A 260 10.53 -9.93 8.51
C SER A 260 10.70 -9.51 9.98
N TRP A 261 11.21 -10.41 10.86
CA TRP A 261 11.44 -10.18 12.29
C TRP A 261 10.17 -9.95 13.10
N ILE A 262 9.02 -10.26 12.55
CA ILE A 262 7.69 -10.07 13.16
C ILE A 262 7.31 -11.35 13.88
N LEU A 263 7.15 -11.26 15.21
CA LEU A 263 6.78 -12.37 16.08
C LEU A 263 5.48 -12.06 16.80
N LEU A 264 4.70 -13.10 17.12
CA LEU A 264 3.56 -12.95 18.01
C LEU A 264 4.03 -12.55 19.39
N PRO A 265 3.25 -11.73 20.16
CA PRO A 265 3.58 -11.39 21.54
C PRO A 265 3.74 -12.66 22.39
N SER A 266 4.67 -12.64 23.34
CA SER A 266 4.92 -13.75 24.25
C SER A 266 3.76 -13.96 25.24
N CYS A 267 3.09 -12.87 25.59
CA CYS A 267 1.94 -12.87 26.49
C CYS A 267 1.01 -11.71 26.13
N VAL A 268 -0.30 -11.92 26.25
CA VAL A 268 -1.31 -10.86 26.13
C VAL A 268 -2.17 -10.89 27.37
N ILE A 269 -2.30 -9.74 28.03
CA ILE A 269 -3.06 -9.58 29.28
C ILE A 269 -4.12 -8.51 29.09
N VAL A 270 -5.32 -8.76 29.56
CA VAL A 270 -6.41 -7.79 29.58
C VAL A 270 -6.68 -7.42 31.04
N PHE A 271 -6.85 -6.13 31.30
CA PHE A 271 -7.22 -5.56 32.56
C PHE A 271 -8.52 -4.78 32.43
N THR A 272 -9.31 -4.71 33.48
CA THR A 272 -10.51 -3.88 33.53
C THR A 272 -10.44 -2.91 34.72
N SER A 273 -11.11 -1.77 34.59
CA SER A 273 -11.22 -0.77 35.65
C SER A 273 -12.58 -0.07 35.61
N ILE A 274 -13.05 0.41 36.75
CA ILE A 274 -14.27 1.23 36.89
C ILE A 274 -13.88 2.73 36.84
N ASP A 275 -12.74 3.08 37.43
CA ASP A 275 -12.30 4.46 37.65
C ASP A 275 -11.19 4.95 36.72
N GLY A 276 -10.61 4.03 35.91
CA GLY A 276 -9.49 4.33 34.99
C GLY A 276 -8.13 4.45 35.70
N VAL A 277 -8.06 4.19 37.01
CA VAL A 277 -6.84 4.28 37.82
C VAL A 277 -6.48 2.91 38.38
N ASN A 278 -7.45 2.22 38.97
CA ASN A 278 -7.28 0.92 39.60
C ASN A 278 -7.66 -0.18 38.60
N PHE A 279 -6.67 -0.78 37.97
CA PHE A 279 -6.87 -1.86 36.99
C PHE A 279 -6.72 -3.23 37.64
N ASN A 280 -7.71 -4.09 37.47
CA ASN A 280 -7.68 -5.48 37.88
C ASN A 280 -7.43 -6.38 36.68
N ARG A 281 -6.58 -7.39 36.85
CA ARG A 281 -6.33 -8.36 35.79
C ARG A 281 -7.59 -9.19 35.55
N GLU A 282 -8.04 -9.21 34.31
CA GLU A 282 -9.24 -9.89 33.85
C GLU A 282 -8.92 -11.25 33.24
N ALA A 283 -7.99 -11.25 32.28
CA ALA A 283 -7.63 -12.45 31.56
C ALA A 283 -6.18 -12.37 31.02
N GLU A 284 -5.60 -13.54 30.77
CA GLU A 284 -4.25 -13.65 30.19
C GLU A 284 -4.16 -14.85 29.28
N VAL A 285 -3.40 -14.68 28.19
CA VAL A 285 -2.98 -15.77 27.30
C VAL A 285 -1.47 -15.70 27.11
N VAL A 286 -0.76 -16.72 27.59
CA VAL A 286 0.65 -16.95 27.27
C VAL A 286 0.71 -17.65 25.92
N ASN A 287 1.45 -17.06 25.00
CA ASN A 287 1.60 -17.61 23.65
C ASN A 287 2.46 -18.88 23.66
N LYS A 288 1.92 -19.97 23.15
CA LYS A 288 2.61 -21.26 22.98
C LYS A 288 2.81 -21.65 21.52
N ILE A 289 2.49 -20.73 20.59
CA ILE A 289 2.64 -20.97 19.15
C ILE A 289 4.13 -20.92 18.81
N ASN A 290 4.56 -21.86 17.99
CA ASN A 290 5.94 -21.90 17.54
C ASN A 290 6.27 -20.63 16.74
N GLN A 291 7.34 -19.94 17.14
CA GLN A 291 7.83 -18.75 16.44
C GLN A 291 8.45 -19.11 15.08
N LYS A 292 8.95 -20.34 14.93
CA LYS A 292 9.53 -20.80 13.66
C LYS A 292 8.43 -21.28 12.72
N SER A 293 8.19 -20.50 11.67
CA SER A 293 7.21 -20.79 10.61
C SER A 293 7.69 -20.18 9.30
N ASP A 294 7.75 -20.96 8.25
CA ASP A 294 8.21 -20.51 6.92
C ASP A 294 7.17 -19.63 6.22
N SER A 295 5.93 -19.64 6.68
CA SER A 295 4.84 -18.85 6.11
C SER A 295 4.36 -17.82 7.12
N ALA A 296 4.05 -16.61 6.63
CA ALA A 296 3.36 -15.59 7.40
C ALA A 296 1.93 -16.03 7.72
N PHE A 297 1.44 -15.68 8.90
CA PHE A 297 0.05 -15.88 9.30
C PHE A 297 -0.39 -14.85 10.33
N ALA A 298 -1.69 -14.57 10.37
CA ALA A 298 -2.28 -13.73 11.40
C ALA A 298 -3.02 -14.58 12.45
N LYS A 299 -2.91 -14.18 13.72
CA LYS A 299 -3.52 -14.87 14.86
C LYS A 299 -4.37 -13.94 15.68
N LYS A 300 -5.61 -14.35 15.96
CA LYS A 300 -6.52 -13.69 16.91
C LYS A 300 -6.35 -14.29 18.30
N PHE A 301 -6.28 -13.41 19.29
CA PHE A 301 -6.35 -13.73 20.71
C PHE A 301 -7.68 -13.17 21.24
N SER A 302 -8.49 -14.03 21.85
CA SER A 302 -9.83 -13.66 22.33
C SER A 302 -9.89 -13.80 23.84
N PHE A 303 -10.52 -12.84 24.50
CA PHE A 303 -10.63 -12.74 25.95
C PHE A 303 -12.08 -12.47 26.32
N LYS A 304 -12.61 -13.27 27.22
CA LYS A 304 -13.91 -12.99 27.83
C LYS A 304 -13.75 -11.92 28.92
N ILE A 305 -14.68 -11.00 29.02
CA ILE A 305 -14.72 -9.96 30.05
C ILE A 305 -15.85 -10.27 31.00
N GLU A 306 -15.52 -10.66 32.22
CA GLU A 306 -16.50 -11.01 33.28
C GLU A 306 -16.98 -9.77 34.03
N ASN A 307 -16.14 -8.73 34.13
CA ASN A 307 -16.48 -7.49 34.83
C ASN A 307 -17.49 -6.65 34.01
N SER A 308 -18.76 -6.86 34.25
CA SER A 308 -19.86 -6.14 33.59
C SER A 308 -19.92 -4.63 33.93
N ASN A 309 -19.19 -4.17 34.93
CA ASN A 309 -19.14 -2.78 35.36
C ASN A 309 -17.87 -2.06 34.88
N ALA A 310 -17.06 -2.72 34.05
CA ALA A 310 -15.87 -2.11 33.47
C ALA A 310 -16.22 -0.84 32.68
N ARG A 311 -15.49 0.23 32.95
CA ARG A 311 -15.56 1.51 32.23
C ARG A 311 -14.30 1.76 31.41
N PHE A 312 -13.23 1.08 31.80
CA PHE A 312 -11.96 1.12 31.10
C PHE A 312 -11.43 -0.29 30.90
N ILE A 313 -10.82 -0.51 29.80
CA ILE A 313 -10.15 -1.76 29.46
C ILE A 313 -8.72 -1.42 29.03
N LYS A 314 -7.75 -2.19 29.54
CA LYS A 314 -6.36 -2.09 29.11
C LYS A 314 -5.91 -3.43 28.55
N LEU A 315 -5.28 -3.41 27.38
CA LEU A 315 -4.60 -4.54 26.77
C LEU A 315 -3.10 -4.29 26.82
N ALA A 316 -2.36 -5.29 27.30
CA ALA A 316 -0.90 -5.32 27.31
C ALA A 316 -0.41 -6.56 26.56
N ALA A 317 0.33 -6.36 25.48
CA ALA A 317 0.95 -7.43 24.71
C ALA A 317 2.47 -7.31 24.79
N THR A 318 3.11 -8.31 25.39
CA THR A 318 4.54 -8.31 25.67
C THR A 318 5.33 -8.72 24.43
N ASN A 319 6.25 -7.85 24.01
CA ASN A 319 7.17 -8.14 22.91
C ASN A 319 8.09 -9.31 23.32
N PRO A 320 8.34 -10.30 22.43
CA PRO A 320 9.28 -11.38 22.71
C PRO A 320 10.72 -10.91 23.00
N GLY A 321 11.05 -9.67 22.64
CA GLY A 321 12.34 -9.04 22.87
C GLY A 321 13.30 -9.32 21.73
N LYS A 322 14.18 -10.29 21.91
CA LYS A 322 15.21 -10.62 20.94
C LYS A 322 14.78 -11.76 20.04
N LEU A 323 15.25 -11.73 18.78
CA LEU A 323 15.10 -12.86 17.86
C LEU A 323 15.90 -14.05 18.39
N PRO A 324 15.31 -15.26 18.36
CA PRO A 324 15.91 -16.45 18.96
C PRO A 324 17.14 -16.94 18.19
N ASP A 325 17.96 -17.78 18.84
CA ASP A 325 19.27 -18.26 18.33
C ASP A 325 19.19 -18.99 16.98
N TRP A 326 18.06 -19.58 16.65
CA TRP A 326 17.86 -20.25 15.35
C TRP A 326 17.57 -19.29 14.19
N HIS A 327 17.31 -18.01 14.49
CA HIS A 327 17.01 -17.00 13.47
C HIS A 327 18.30 -16.47 12.83
N LEU A 328 18.28 -16.16 11.52
CA LEU A 328 19.46 -15.62 10.81
C LEU A 328 19.99 -14.32 11.42
N SER A 329 19.10 -13.53 12.02
CA SER A 329 19.43 -12.28 12.72
C SER A 329 19.29 -12.43 14.24
N ALA A 330 19.71 -13.57 14.80
CA ALA A 330 19.61 -13.85 16.24
C ALA A 330 20.19 -12.70 17.08
N GLY A 331 19.49 -12.34 18.16
CA GLY A 331 19.91 -11.26 19.06
C GLY A 331 19.44 -9.86 18.67
N GLU A 332 18.94 -9.63 17.47
CA GLU A 332 18.28 -8.39 17.09
C GLU A 332 16.92 -8.26 17.75
N SER A 333 16.37 -7.05 17.80
CA SER A 333 15.05 -6.81 18.38
C SER A 333 13.93 -7.30 17.46
N SER A 334 12.90 -7.91 18.03
CA SER A 334 11.72 -8.34 17.28
C SER A 334 10.68 -7.24 17.16
N TRP A 335 9.83 -7.38 16.17
CA TRP A 335 8.62 -6.58 15.98
C TRP A 335 7.40 -7.29 16.57
N ILE A 336 6.44 -6.51 17.10
CA ILE A 336 5.03 -6.88 17.19
C ILE A 336 4.28 -6.06 16.15
N PHE A 337 3.38 -6.71 15.39
CA PHE A 337 2.45 -6.07 14.47
C PHE A 337 1.02 -6.41 14.88
N ALA A 338 0.21 -5.37 15.12
CA ALA A 338 -1.22 -5.49 15.39
C ALA A 338 -2.01 -4.63 14.40
N ASP A 339 -3.21 -5.07 14.01
CA ASP A 339 -4.05 -4.32 13.09
C ASP A 339 -5.44 -3.99 13.67
N GLU A 340 -6.06 -4.89 14.41
CA GLU A 340 -7.43 -4.67 14.86
C GLU A 340 -7.67 -5.21 16.27
N ILE A 341 -8.33 -4.39 17.08
CA ILE A 341 -8.84 -4.75 18.41
C ILE A 341 -10.36 -4.57 18.40
N LYS A 342 -11.09 -5.68 18.55
CA LYS A 342 -12.55 -5.69 18.59
C LYS A 342 -13.04 -5.80 20.02
N ILE A 343 -13.82 -4.85 20.48
CA ILE A 343 -14.57 -4.94 21.72
C ILE A 343 -16.00 -5.33 21.35
N ILE A 344 -16.35 -6.56 21.69
CA ILE A 344 -17.67 -7.13 21.42
C ILE A 344 -18.58 -6.75 22.57
N LYS A 345 -19.71 -6.15 22.26
CA LYS A 345 -20.70 -5.70 23.25
C LYS A 345 -21.68 -6.82 23.56
N LYS A 346 -22.21 -6.78 24.78
CA LYS A 346 -23.24 -7.67 25.23
C LYS A 346 -24.60 -7.29 24.64
#